data_82ab4a3b4625bce9a97ad257a65708da
#
_entry.id   82ab4a3b4625bce9a97ad257a65708da
#
_cell.length_a   1.000
_cell.length_b   1.000
_cell.length_c   1.000
_cell.angle_alpha   90.00
_cell.angle_beta   90.00
_cell.angle_gamma   90.00
#
_symmetry.space_group_name_H-M   'P 1'
#
loop_
_entity.id
_entity.type
_entity.pdbx_description
1 polymer ?
#
loop_
_entity_poly.entity_id
_entity_poly.type
_entity_poly.pdbx_seq_one_letter_code
_entity_poly.pdbx_strand_id
1 'polypeptide(L)'
;IHIEKANPEMRGLYQMINQQFVQRNCNDVEYVNREEDLGLEGLRQSKLSYHPLFLQPKLTAQRLTEEQLQLRALWLACFPEDTQDDVEQFLLSRYDERRCLVARRDGRIAAMLHIVPFRDTAYIYAVATAPDCRQQGLAGGLLREALDRCRAEGFRYAALIPGSEELQRWYAGFGFAGDYPARFRTHDDFDFGTGDPAHDRAMVLPLTGEPFAGETLDLSDLPQES
;
A
#
# COMPACT_ATOMS: atom_id res chain seq x y z
N ILE A 1 15.72 -0.74 29.19
CA ILE A 1 14.66 -1.00 30.20
C ILE A 1 13.41 -1.42 29.45
N HIS A 2 13.00 -2.68 29.58
CA HIS A 2 11.86 -3.24 28.86
C HIS A 2 10.51 -2.96 29.52
N ILE A 3 10.44 -3.05 30.84
CA ILE A 3 9.17 -2.92 31.57
C ILE A 3 9.39 -2.15 32.86
N GLU A 4 8.57 -1.16 33.10
CA GLU A 4 8.41 -0.44 34.35
C GLU A 4 6.95 -0.51 34.79
N LYS A 5 6.69 -0.89 36.04
CA LYS A 5 5.33 -0.88 36.62
C LYS A 5 5.36 -0.20 37.97
N ALA A 6 4.45 0.75 38.14
CA ALA A 6 4.26 1.48 39.37
C ALA A 6 2.78 1.71 39.63
N ASN A 7 2.41 2.04 40.88
CA ASN A 7 1.06 2.45 41.21
C ASN A 7 0.77 3.82 40.53
N PRO A 8 -0.17 3.93 39.58
CA PRO A 8 -0.43 5.17 38.86
C PRO A 8 -1.01 6.29 39.77
N GLU A 9 -1.56 5.95 40.92
CA GLU A 9 -2.10 6.92 41.88
C GLU A 9 -0.99 7.68 42.64
N MET A 10 0.21 7.14 42.63
CA MET A 10 1.37 7.78 43.26
C MET A 10 2.15 8.63 42.27
N ARG A 11 1.91 9.92 42.30
CA ARG A 11 2.58 10.90 41.40
C ARG A 11 4.09 10.85 41.58
N GLY A 12 4.83 10.75 40.48
CA GLY A 12 6.29 10.75 40.45
C GLY A 12 6.93 9.38 40.72
N LEU A 13 6.16 8.35 41.01
CA LEU A 13 6.71 7.03 41.33
C LEU A 13 7.44 6.37 40.16
N TYR A 14 6.91 6.52 38.94
CA TYR A 14 7.58 6.03 37.72
C TYR A 14 8.95 6.70 37.52
N GLN A 15 9.04 8.00 37.70
CA GLN A 15 10.30 8.74 37.56
C GLN A 15 11.31 8.31 38.64
N MET A 16 10.84 8.10 39.86
CA MET A 16 11.70 7.65 40.97
C MET A 16 12.25 6.24 40.71
N ILE A 17 11.39 5.30 40.29
CA ILE A 17 11.80 3.92 39.98
C ILE A 17 12.85 3.93 38.87
N ASN A 18 12.61 4.67 37.81
CA ASN A 18 13.54 4.80 36.69
C ASN A 18 14.89 5.36 37.16
N GLN A 19 14.87 6.46 37.89
CA GLN A 19 16.09 7.08 38.40
C GLN A 19 16.88 6.12 39.28
N GLN A 20 16.23 5.48 40.25
CA GLN A 20 16.89 4.54 41.18
C GLN A 20 17.43 3.30 40.46
N PHE A 21 16.69 2.78 39.47
CA PHE A 21 17.13 1.64 38.67
C PHE A 21 18.39 2.00 37.86
N VAL A 22 18.40 3.13 37.16
CA VAL A 22 19.54 3.56 36.35
C VAL A 22 20.76 3.80 37.23
N GLN A 23 20.59 4.53 38.35
CA GLN A 23 21.69 4.82 39.29
C GLN A 23 22.32 3.58 39.90
N ARG A 24 21.54 2.49 40.10
CA ARG A 24 22.04 1.29 40.75
C ARG A 24 22.57 0.23 39.79
N ASN A 25 22.03 0.18 38.58
CA ASN A 25 22.23 -0.96 37.66
C ASN A 25 22.86 -0.57 36.32
N CYS A 26 23.04 0.72 36.02
CA CYS A 26 23.50 1.19 34.72
C CYS A 26 24.72 2.11 34.83
N ASN A 27 25.55 2.00 35.86
CA ASN A 27 26.72 2.87 36.08
C ASN A 27 27.89 2.56 35.13
N ASP A 28 27.86 1.40 34.50
CA ASP A 28 28.90 0.90 33.59
C ASP A 28 28.54 1.03 32.11
N VAL A 29 27.39 1.63 31.81
CA VAL A 29 26.92 1.86 30.42
C VAL A 29 26.85 3.34 30.08
N GLU A 30 27.20 3.67 28.85
CA GLU A 30 27.16 5.06 28.36
C GLU A 30 25.73 5.52 28.06
N TYR A 31 24.90 4.61 27.55
CA TYR A 31 23.51 4.90 27.16
C TYR A 31 22.53 3.90 27.74
N VAL A 32 21.32 4.36 28.06
CA VAL A 32 20.20 3.52 28.49
C VAL A 32 19.09 3.60 27.45
N ASN A 33 18.80 2.49 26.77
CA ASN A 33 17.68 2.39 25.85
C ASN A 33 16.38 2.16 26.63
N ARG A 34 15.38 3.00 26.37
CA ARG A 34 14.04 2.92 26.97
C ARG A 34 12.96 2.38 26.06
N GLU A 35 13.39 1.76 24.96
CA GLU A 35 12.49 1.12 24.00
C GLU A 35 11.48 2.09 23.31
N GLU A 36 10.56 1.55 22.53
CA GLU A 36 9.57 2.30 21.78
C GLU A 36 8.38 2.76 22.63
N ASP A 37 7.66 3.76 22.15
CA ASP A 37 6.45 4.31 22.77
C ASP A 37 5.16 3.58 22.39
N LEU A 38 5.26 2.52 21.58
CA LEU A 38 4.13 1.73 21.06
C LEU A 38 3.07 2.55 20.32
N GLY A 39 3.44 3.76 19.83
CA GLY A 39 2.50 4.69 19.21
C GLY A 39 1.54 5.38 20.18
N LEU A 40 1.73 5.18 21.51
CA LEU A 40 0.86 5.78 22.53
C LEU A 40 1.38 7.17 22.92
N GLU A 41 0.58 8.20 22.67
CA GLU A 41 0.97 9.61 22.90
C GLU A 41 1.41 9.86 24.36
N GLY A 42 0.71 9.31 25.35
CA GLY A 42 1.09 9.43 26.77
C GLY A 42 2.46 8.83 27.08
N LEU A 43 2.82 7.68 26.46
CA LEU A 43 4.14 7.08 26.62
C LEU A 43 5.22 7.90 25.89
N ARG A 44 4.90 8.44 24.72
CA ARG A 44 5.81 9.31 23.97
C ARG A 44 6.15 10.57 24.77
N GLN A 45 5.15 11.27 25.27
CA GLN A 45 5.36 12.45 26.12
C GLN A 45 6.15 12.11 27.39
N SER A 46 5.83 11.02 28.05
CA SER A 46 6.58 10.54 29.22
C SER A 46 8.07 10.29 28.90
N LYS A 47 8.37 9.63 27.77
CA LYS A 47 9.75 9.34 27.36
C LYS A 47 10.49 10.60 26.92
N LEU A 48 9.84 11.51 26.19
CA LEU A 48 10.42 12.79 25.81
C LEU A 48 10.72 13.70 27.01
N SER A 49 9.95 13.59 28.10
CA SER A 49 10.20 14.37 29.33
C SER A 49 11.55 14.05 30.01
N TYR A 50 12.19 12.94 29.65
CA TYR A 50 13.56 12.62 30.09
C TYR A 50 14.65 13.25 29.23
N HIS A 51 14.29 14.08 28.24
CA HIS A 51 15.23 14.73 27.34
C HIS A 51 16.23 13.76 26.70
N PRO A 52 15.75 12.78 25.91
CA PRO A 52 16.62 11.76 25.33
C PRO A 52 17.69 12.41 24.46
N LEU A 53 18.91 11.87 24.51
CA LEU A 53 20.03 12.39 23.74
C LEU A 53 19.78 12.27 22.23
N PHE A 54 19.15 11.19 21.83
CA PHE A 54 18.69 10.97 20.44
C PHE A 54 17.52 9.97 20.44
N LEU A 55 16.73 10.02 19.38
CA LEU A 55 15.68 9.03 19.08
C LEU A 55 16.21 8.09 18.01
N GLN A 56 16.38 6.83 18.34
CA GLN A 56 16.82 5.83 17.37
C GLN A 56 15.63 5.38 16.54
N PRO A 57 15.68 5.47 15.20
CA PRO A 57 14.62 4.93 14.36
C PRO A 57 14.53 3.41 14.52
N LYS A 58 13.29 2.90 14.60
CA LYS A 58 13.05 1.47 14.58
C LYS A 58 13.09 1.00 13.12
N LEU A 59 14.04 0.15 12.80
CA LEU A 59 14.10 -0.49 11.50
C LEU A 59 13.36 -1.83 11.59
N THR A 60 12.39 -2.04 10.71
CA THR A 60 11.71 -3.31 10.54
C THR A 60 12.22 -3.95 9.26
N ALA A 61 12.88 -5.09 9.37
CA ALA A 61 13.27 -5.89 8.22
C ALA A 61 12.10 -6.80 7.83
N GLN A 62 11.59 -6.65 6.62
CA GLN A 62 10.59 -7.53 6.02
C GLN A 62 11.21 -8.28 4.86
N ARG A 63 10.77 -9.53 4.66
CA ARG A 63 11.21 -10.37 3.55
C ARG A 63 10.03 -10.66 2.64
N LEU A 64 10.22 -10.50 1.35
CA LEU A 64 9.25 -10.92 0.35
C LEU A 64 9.07 -12.44 0.38
N THR A 65 7.84 -12.89 0.25
CA THR A 65 7.49 -14.31 0.06
C THR A 65 7.93 -14.77 -1.34
N GLU A 66 7.96 -16.08 -1.56
CA GLU A 66 8.28 -16.65 -2.89
C GLU A 66 7.31 -16.15 -3.97
N GLU A 67 6.04 -16.00 -3.65
CA GLU A 67 5.04 -15.44 -4.57
C GLU A 67 5.33 -13.97 -4.88
N GLN A 68 5.61 -13.17 -3.86
CA GLN A 68 5.96 -11.75 -4.05
C GLN A 68 7.24 -11.56 -4.86
N LEU A 69 8.21 -12.48 -4.73
CA LEU A 69 9.42 -12.46 -5.58
C LEU A 69 9.10 -12.71 -7.06
N GLN A 70 8.17 -13.65 -7.34
CA GLN A 70 7.69 -13.89 -8.71
C GLN A 70 6.89 -12.70 -9.26
N LEU A 71 6.02 -12.08 -8.44
CA LEU A 71 5.28 -10.87 -8.80
C LEU A 71 6.23 -9.73 -9.13
N ARG A 72 7.24 -9.48 -8.29
CA ARG A 72 8.27 -8.46 -8.54
C ARG A 72 8.98 -8.70 -9.86
N ALA A 73 9.42 -9.93 -10.12
CA ALA A 73 10.11 -10.27 -11.35
C ALA A 73 9.26 -10.02 -12.60
N LEU A 74 7.96 -10.39 -12.56
CA LEU A 74 7.04 -10.12 -13.66
C LEU A 74 6.77 -8.63 -13.81
N TRP A 75 6.61 -7.90 -12.71
CA TRP A 75 6.39 -6.46 -12.70
C TRP A 75 7.52 -5.73 -13.42
N LEU A 76 8.75 -5.89 -12.95
CA LEU A 76 9.94 -5.23 -13.53
C LEU A 76 10.19 -5.63 -14.99
N ALA A 77 9.76 -6.83 -15.40
CA ALA A 77 9.85 -7.23 -16.82
C ALA A 77 8.80 -6.54 -17.70
N CYS A 78 7.70 -6.03 -17.13
CA CYS A 78 6.61 -5.40 -17.87
C CYS A 78 6.59 -3.87 -17.75
N PHE A 79 7.14 -3.31 -16.69
CA PHE A 79 7.20 -1.87 -16.39
C PHE A 79 8.66 -1.49 -16.14
N PRO A 80 9.45 -1.26 -17.19
CA PRO A 80 10.90 -0.99 -17.08
C PRO A 80 11.21 0.40 -16.47
N GLU A 81 10.24 1.29 -16.39
CA GLU A 81 10.33 2.59 -15.73
C GLU A 81 10.23 2.51 -14.20
N ASP A 82 9.60 1.46 -13.67
CA ASP A 82 9.47 1.27 -12.23
C ASP A 82 10.79 0.75 -11.63
N THR A 83 11.18 1.28 -10.48
CA THR A 83 12.35 0.80 -9.77
C THR A 83 12.04 -0.42 -8.91
N GLN A 84 13.06 -1.18 -8.54
CA GLN A 84 12.90 -2.30 -7.62
C GLN A 84 12.33 -1.83 -6.27
N ASP A 85 12.78 -0.67 -5.80
CA ASP A 85 12.36 -0.12 -4.51
C ASP A 85 10.87 0.25 -4.51
N ASP A 86 10.35 0.85 -5.60
CA ASP A 86 8.93 1.18 -5.75
C ASP A 86 8.05 -0.08 -5.71
N VAL A 87 8.47 -1.11 -6.47
CA VAL A 87 7.74 -2.38 -6.52
C VAL A 87 7.79 -3.11 -5.16
N GLU A 88 8.94 -3.14 -4.48
CA GLU A 88 9.06 -3.74 -3.15
C GLU A 88 8.27 -2.95 -2.12
N GLN A 89 8.24 -1.63 -2.19
CA GLN A 89 7.41 -0.80 -1.32
C GLN A 89 5.93 -1.18 -1.46
N PHE A 90 5.42 -1.31 -2.69
CA PHE A 90 4.05 -1.79 -2.91
C PHE A 90 3.82 -3.18 -2.33
N LEU A 91 4.70 -4.14 -2.63
CA LEU A 91 4.56 -5.53 -2.18
C LEU A 91 4.66 -5.70 -0.67
N LEU A 92 5.34 -4.80 0.03
CA LEU A 92 5.50 -4.85 1.49
C LEU A 92 4.43 -4.07 2.24
N SER A 93 3.86 -3.00 1.65
CA SER A 93 2.94 -2.09 2.34
C SER A 93 1.49 -2.21 1.86
N ARG A 94 1.25 -2.56 0.59
CA ARG A 94 -0.06 -2.50 -0.07
C ARG A 94 -0.57 -3.83 -0.61
N TYR A 95 0.30 -4.82 -0.74
CA TYR A 95 -0.08 -6.12 -1.27
C TYR A 95 -1.09 -6.83 -0.35
N ASP A 96 -2.23 -7.22 -0.94
CA ASP A 96 -3.21 -8.11 -0.33
C ASP A 96 -3.39 -9.33 -1.26
N GLU A 97 -3.03 -10.51 -0.78
CA GLU A 97 -3.15 -11.77 -1.53
C GLU A 97 -4.57 -12.01 -2.06
N ARG A 98 -5.58 -11.59 -1.31
CA ARG A 98 -6.99 -11.75 -1.70
C ARG A 98 -7.39 -10.84 -2.88
N ARG A 99 -6.62 -9.77 -3.11
CA ARG A 99 -6.84 -8.76 -4.15
C ARG A 99 -5.82 -8.80 -5.27
N CYS A 100 -4.86 -9.72 -5.20
CA CYS A 100 -3.93 -10.00 -6.27
C CYS A 100 -4.45 -11.22 -7.06
N LEU A 101 -4.74 -11.03 -8.32
CA LEU A 101 -5.13 -12.12 -9.22
C LEU A 101 -3.94 -12.50 -10.08
N VAL A 102 -3.66 -13.80 -10.17
CA VAL A 102 -2.54 -14.32 -10.94
C VAL A 102 -2.97 -15.46 -11.86
N ALA A 103 -2.43 -15.48 -13.07
CA ALA A 103 -2.49 -16.65 -13.96
C ALA A 103 -1.11 -17.31 -14.01
N ARG A 104 -1.07 -18.63 -13.84
CA ARG A 104 0.18 -19.40 -13.83
C ARG A 104 0.34 -20.22 -15.10
N ARG A 105 1.59 -20.34 -15.57
CA ARG A 105 2.02 -21.26 -16.62
C ARG A 105 3.33 -21.91 -16.19
N ASP A 106 3.40 -23.21 -16.33
CA ASP A 106 4.61 -24.01 -16.01
C ASP A 106 5.18 -23.71 -14.61
N GLY A 107 4.28 -23.54 -13.61
CA GLY A 107 4.65 -23.26 -12.22
C GLY A 107 5.04 -21.81 -11.90
N ARG A 108 5.15 -20.92 -12.89
CA ARG A 108 5.45 -19.49 -12.69
C ARG A 108 4.23 -18.60 -12.90
N ILE A 109 4.25 -17.42 -12.31
CA ILE A 109 3.25 -16.37 -12.56
C ILE A 109 3.50 -15.83 -13.98
N ALA A 110 2.50 -15.98 -14.86
CA ALA A 110 2.56 -15.55 -16.26
C ALA A 110 1.77 -14.27 -16.51
N ALA A 111 0.77 -13.98 -15.68
CA ALA A 111 0.05 -12.71 -15.68
C ALA A 111 -0.41 -12.37 -14.27
N MET A 112 -0.56 -11.08 -13.99
CA MET A 112 -1.04 -10.56 -12.72
C MET A 112 -1.87 -9.30 -12.91
N LEU A 113 -2.68 -8.97 -11.94
CA LEU A 113 -3.24 -7.65 -11.67
C LEU A 113 -3.55 -7.51 -10.18
N HIS A 114 -3.60 -6.27 -9.71
CA HIS A 114 -4.00 -5.95 -8.34
C HIS A 114 -5.28 -5.13 -8.33
N ILE A 115 -6.15 -5.40 -7.34
CA ILE A 115 -7.33 -4.59 -7.04
C ILE A 115 -7.00 -3.76 -5.81
N VAL A 116 -6.86 -2.45 -5.98
CA VAL A 116 -6.61 -1.50 -4.88
C VAL A 116 -7.91 -0.80 -4.52
N PRO A 117 -8.43 -0.97 -3.29
CA PRO A 117 -9.69 -0.37 -2.90
C PRO A 117 -9.53 1.11 -2.52
N PHE A 118 -10.31 1.98 -3.14
CA PHE A 118 -10.46 3.38 -2.79
C PHE A 118 -11.94 3.69 -2.59
N ARG A 119 -12.43 3.70 -1.34
CA ARG A 119 -13.84 3.94 -1.02
C ARG A 119 -14.79 3.06 -1.85
N ASP A 120 -15.53 3.67 -2.78
CA ASP A 120 -16.48 3.00 -3.66
C ASP A 120 -15.89 2.61 -5.04
N THR A 121 -14.60 2.85 -5.24
CA THR A 121 -13.89 2.60 -6.49
C THR A 121 -12.80 1.54 -6.30
N ALA A 122 -12.83 0.51 -7.14
CA ALA A 122 -11.76 -0.47 -7.27
C ALA A 122 -10.74 0.00 -8.32
N TYR A 123 -9.54 0.34 -7.92
CA TYR A 123 -8.47 0.71 -8.86
C TYR A 123 -7.74 -0.56 -9.33
N ILE A 124 -7.78 -0.82 -10.62
CA ILE A 124 -7.09 -1.96 -11.25
C ILE A 124 -5.66 -1.53 -11.56
N TYR A 125 -4.73 -2.13 -10.87
CA TYR A 125 -3.33 -1.70 -10.85
C TYR A 125 -2.37 -2.80 -11.30
N ALA A 126 -1.28 -2.41 -11.94
CA ALA A 126 -0.18 -3.27 -12.38
C ALA A 126 -0.65 -4.50 -13.18
N VAL A 127 -1.48 -4.27 -14.22
CA VAL A 127 -1.93 -5.34 -15.12
C VAL A 127 -0.77 -5.76 -16.01
N ALA A 128 -0.19 -6.91 -15.75
CA ALA A 128 1.01 -7.40 -16.44
C ALA A 128 0.81 -8.79 -17.03
N THR A 129 1.45 -9.04 -18.17
CA THR A 129 1.57 -10.38 -18.77
C THR A 129 2.99 -10.58 -19.28
N ALA A 130 3.62 -11.68 -18.89
CA ALA A 130 4.95 -12.05 -19.33
C ALA A 130 5.03 -12.00 -20.86
N PRO A 131 6.12 -11.42 -21.43
CA PRO A 131 6.23 -11.20 -22.88
C PRO A 131 5.97 -12.45 -23.73
N ASP A 132 6.45 -13.61 -23.28
CA ASP A 132 6.28 -14.91 -23.94
C ASP A 132 4.88 -15.53 -23.75
N CYS A 133 4.04 -14.96 -22.90
CA CYS A 133 2.68 -15.40 -22.64
C CYS A 133 1.61 -14.40 -23.12
N ARG A 134 2.01 -13.34 -23.83
CA ARG A 134 1.08 -12.34 -24.39
C ARG A 134 0.20 -12.94 -25.47
N GLN A 135 -0.93 -12.27 -25.79
CA GLN A 135 -1.92 -12.66 -26.79
C GLN A 135 -2.60 -14.01 -26.55
N GLN A 136 -2.47 -14.59 -25.34
CA GLN A 136 -3.13 -15.82 -24.93
C GLN A 136 -4.39 -15.59 -24.08
N GLY A 137 -4.84 -14.34 -23.96
CA GLY A 137 -6.05 -13.97 -23.22
C GLY A 137 -5.92 -13.94 -21.69
N LEU A 138 -4.71 -14.14 -21.13
CA LEU A 138 -4.50 -14.23 -19.69
C LEU A 138 -4.94 -12.95 -18.95
N ALA A 139 -4.45 -11.78 -19.35
CA ALA A 139 -4.84 -10.52 -18.74
C ALA A 139 -6.34 -10.25 -18.85
N GLY A 140 -6.94 -10.57 -20.01
CA GLY A 140 -8.39 -10.44 -20.22
C GLY A 140 -9.22 -11.35 -19.33
N GLY A 141 -8.72 -12.57 -19.06
CA GLY A 141 -9.34 -13.49 -18.09
C GLY A 141 -9.29 -12.93 -16.67
N LEU A 142 -8.12 -12.53 -16.22
CA LEU A 142 -7.94 -11.93 -14.90
C LEU A 142 -8.77 -10.65 -14.73
N LEU A 143 -8.85 -9.80 -15.75
CA LEU A 143 -9.63 -8.55 -15.68
C LEU A 143 -11.13 -8.84 -15.53
N ARG A 144 -11.69 -9.82 -16.28
CA ARG A 144 -13.10 -10.21 -16.09
C ARG A 144 -13.35 -10.72 -14.68
N GLU A 145 -12.48 -11.61 -14.17
CA GLU A 145 -12.58 -12.14 -12.80
C GLU A 145 -12.49 -11.00 -11.77
N ALA A 146 -11.56 -10.04 -11.94
CA ALA A 146 -11.44 -8.89 -11.07
C ALA A 146 -12.71 -8.04 -11.05
N LEU A 147 -13.30 -7.77 -12.23
CA LEU A 147 -14.54 -7.00 -12.33
C LEU A 147 -15.72 -7.70 -11.69
N ASP A 148 -15.82 -9.02 -11.80
CA ASP A 148 -16.87 -9.81 -11.15
C ASP A 148 -16.70 -9.81 -9.61
N ARG A 149 -15.47 -9.91 -9.11
CA ARG A 149 -15.17 -9.74 -7.68
C ARG A 149 -15.53 -8.34 -7.19
N CYS A 150 -15.15 -7.29 -7.93
CA CYS A 150 -15.48 -5.91 -7.57
C CYS A 150 -17.00 -5.67 -7.48
N ARG A 151 -17.79 -6.25 -8.41
CA ARG A 151 -19.25 -6.20 -8.34
C ARG A 151 -19.80 -6.92 -7.11
N ALA A 152 -19.29 -8.11 -6.81
CA ALA A 152 -19.70 -8.89 -5.65
C ALA A 152 -19.34 -8.20 -4.31
N GLU A 153 -18.25 -7.45 -4.26
CA GLU A 153 -17.85 -6.65 -3.09
C GLU A 153 -18.61 -5.33 -2.97
N GLY A 154 -19.41 -4.95 -3.97
CA GLY A 154 -20.25 -3.75 -3.93
C GLY A 154 -19.56 -2.45 -4.34
N PHE A 155 -18.42 -2.52 -5.03
CA PHE A 155 -17.83 -1.33 -5.61
C PHE A 155 -18.77 -0.71 -6.66
N ARG A 156 -18.88 0.62 -6.66
CA ARG A 156 -19.67 1.36 -7.65
C ARG A 156 -18.92 1.50 -8.98
N TYR A 157 -17.61 1.64 -8.91
CA TYR A 157 -16.75 1.88 -10.07
C TYR A 157 -15.53 0.96 -10.05
N ALA A 158 -15.06 0.59 -11.23
CA ALA A 158 -13.68 0.16 -11.46
C ALA A 158 -12.96 1.24 -12.26
N ALA A 159 -11.70 1.50 -11.96
CA ALA A 159 -10.90 2.52 -12.65
C ALA A 159 -9.48 2.01 -12.91
N LEU A 160 -8.83 2.56 -13.93
CA LEU A 160 -7.43 2.30 -14.25
C LEU A 160 -6.84 3.45 -15.07
N ILE A 161 -5.52 3.57 -15.11
CA ILE A 161 -4.79 4.46 -16.01
C ILE A 161 -4.14 3.60 -17.09
N PRO A 162 -4.53 3.75 -18.37
CA PRO A 162 -3.92 3.00 -19.46
C PRO A 162 -2.56 3.59 -19.82
N GLY A 163 -1.52 2.75 -19.91
CA GLY A 163 -0.16 3.17 -20.26
C GLY A 163 0.05 3.50 -21.74
N SER A 164 -0.96 3.30 -22.61
CA SER A 164 -0.89 3.65 -24.04
C SER A 164 -2.28 3.73 -24.66
N GLU A 165 -2.38 4.37 -25.84
CA GLU A 165 -3.62 4.41 -26.64
C GLU A 165 -4.08 3.00 -27.07
N GLU A 166 -3.16 2.06 -27.28
CA GLU A 166 -3.49 0.68 -27.60
C GLU A 166 -4.19 0.01 -26.41
N LEU A 167 -3.65 0.17 -25.21
CA LEU A 167 -4.25 -0.32 -23.98
C LEU A 167 -5.58 0.39 -23.68
N GLN A 168 -5.69 1.68 -23.95
CA GLN A 168 -6.96 2.40 -23.81
C GLN A 168 -8.06 1.74 -24.67
N ARG A 169 -7.77 1.43 -25.94
CA ARG A 169 -8.71 0.72 -26.83
C ARG A 169 -9.01 -0.68 -26.35
N TRP A 170 -8.02 -1.37 -25.80
CA TRP A 170 -8.21 -2.70 -25.24
C TRP A 170 -9.12 -2.68 -23.99
N TYR A 171 -8.91 -1.75 -23.07
CA TYR A 171 -9.77 -1.57 -21.89
C TYR A 171 -11.19 -1.11 -22.26
N ALA A 172 -11.34 -0.30 -23.31
CA ALA A 172 -12.66 0.07 -23.82
C ALA A 172 -13.49 -1.16 -24.25
N GLY A 173 -12.84 -2.23 -24.72
CA GLY A 173 -13.50 -3.51 -25.02
C GLY A 173 -14.09 -4.22 -23.79
N PHE A 174 -13.73 -3.83 -22.56
CA PHE A 174 -14.31 -4.29 -21.29
C PHE A 174 -15.36 -3.31 -20.73
N GLY A 175 -15.59 -2.20 -21.41
CA GLY A 175 -16.56 -1.17 -21.01
C GLY A 175 -15.97 -0.01 -20.23
N PHE A 176 -14.65 0.04 -20.03
CA PHE A 176 -14.01 1.24 -19.48
C PHE A 176 -14.13 2.40 -20.47
N ALA A 177 -14.44 3.59 -19.94
CA ALA A 177 -14.64 4.78 -20.77
C ALA A 177 -14.17 6.04 -20.04
N GLY A 178 -14.12 7.13 -20.80
CA GLY A 178 -13.72 8.45 -20.32
C GLY A 178 -12.19 8.64 -20.28
N ASP A 179 -11.82 9.83 -19.86
CA ASP A 179 -10.45 10.32 -19.77
C ASP A 179 -10.43 11.38 -18.66
N TYR A 180 -10.46 10.89 -17.41
CA TYR A 180 -10.63 11.73 -16.23
C TYR A 180 -9.27 11.99 -15.58
N PRO A 181 -8.94 13.22 -15.17
CA PRO A 181 -7.80 13.45 -14.29
C PRO A 181 -7.96 12.58 -13.03
N ALA A 182 -6.96 11.77 -12.70
CA ALA A 182 -6.93 10.99 -11.48
C ALA A 182 -6.09 11.72 -10.41
N ARG A 183 -6.53 11.65 -9.17
CA ARG A 183 -5.81 12.18 -8.00
C ARG A 183 -5.76 11.13 -6.93
N PHE A 184 -4.55 10.80 -6.48
CA PHE A 184 -4.32 9.85 -5.40
C PHE A 184 -4.05 10.59 -4.09
N ARG A 185 -4.69 10.15 -3.02
CA ARG A 185 -4.44 10.61 -1.64
C ARG A 185 -4.41 9.40 -0.74
N THR A 186 -3.23 8.97 -0.38
CA THR A 186 -3.00 7.75 0.39
C THR A 186 -2.48 8.08 1.77
N HIS A 187 -2.76 7.22 2.75
CA HIS A 187 -2.37 7.41 4.14
C HIS A 187 -0.85 7.26 4.38
N ASP A 188 -0.12 6.70 3.44
CA ASP A 188 1.33 6.45 3.46
C ASP A 188 2.07 7.18 2.33
N ASP A 189 1.39 8.13 1.66
CA ASP A 189 1.92 8.91 0.55
C ASP A 189 2.41 8.06 -0.65
N PHE A 190 1.95 6.80 -0.75
CA PHE A 190 2.27 5.96 -1.90
C PHE A 190 1.62 6.54 -3.16
N ASP A 191 2.43 6.79 -4.18
CA ASP A 191 1.97 7.30 -5.47
C ASP A 191 1.57 6.15 -6.41
N PHE A 192 0.28 6.08 -6.75
CA PHE A 192 -0.25 5.15 -7.74
C PHE A 192 -0.29 5.73 -9.16
N GLY A 193 0.12 6.98 -9.31
CA GLY A 193 0.15 7.68 -10.59
C GLY A 193 1.39 7.35 -11.41
N THR A 194 1.54 8.10 -12.48
CA THR A 194 2.68 7.99 -13.40
C THR A 194 3.88 8.85 -12.97
N GLY A 195 3.78 9.54 -11.81
CA GLY A 195 4.74 10.55 -11.36
C GLY A 195 4.56 11.91 -12.06
N ASP A 196 3.68 12.00 -13.06
CA ASP A 196 3.29 13.25 -13.73
C ASP A 196 1.75 13.38 -13.74
N PRO A 197 1.17 14.29 -12.94
CA PRO A 197 -0.28 14.47 -12.87
C PRO A 197 -0.96 14.81 -14.21
N ALA A 198 -0.20 15.30 -15.21
CA ALA A 198 -0.73 15.55 -16.54
C ALA A 198 -1.02 14.25 -17.30
N HIS A 199 -0.31 13.18 -16.97
CA HIS A 199 -0.47 11.85 -17.56
C HIS A 199 -1.37 10.92 -16.72
N ASP A 200 -1.76 11.32 -15.51
CA ASP A 200 -2.68 10.55 -14.67
C ASP A 200 -4.12 10.68 -15.18
N ARG A 201 -4.40 10.01 -16.29
CA ARG A 201 -5.68 10.03 -16.99
C ARG A 201 -6.37 8.67 -16.87
N ALA A 202 -7.41 8.61 -16.08
CA ALA A 202 -8.11 7.37 -15.78
C ALA A 202 -9.30 7.12 -16.70
N MET A 203 -9.49 5.84 -17.03
CA MET A 203 -10.75 5.33 -17.56
C MET A 203 -11.56 4.73 -16.40
N VAL A 204 -12.88 4.87 -16.46
CA VAL A 204 -13.81 4.39 -15.43
C VAL A 204 -14.83 3.45 -16.05
N LEU A 205 -15.13 2.35 -15.35
CA LEU A 205 -16.23 1.43 -15.65
C LEU A 205 -17.25 1.47 -14.50
N PRO A 206 -18.49 1.91 -14.74
CA PRO A 206 -19.57 1.78 -13.78
C PRO A 206 -19.93 0.30 -13.56
N LEU A 207 -19.89 -0.16 -12.31
CA LEU A 207 -20.21 -1.55 -11.94
C LEU A 207 -21.66 -1.75 -11.52
N THR A 208 -22.33 -0.65 -11.07
CA THR A 208 -23.73 -0.63 -10.61
C THR A 208 -24.71 -0.13 -11.67
N GLY A 209 -24.21 0.26 -12.85
CA GLY A 209 -25.02 0.83 -13.91
C GLY A 209 -25.21 2.36 -13.84
N GLU A 210 -24.83 2.99 -12.74
CA GLU A 210 -24.82 4.46 -12.62
C GLU A 210 -23.55 5.04 -13.27
N PRO A 211 -23.67 5.96 -14.24
CA PRO A 211 -22.50 6.54 -14.90
C PRO A 211 -21.67 7.36 -13.91
N PHE A 212 -20.36 7.41 -14.14
CA PHE A 212 -19.49 8.31 -13.39
C PHE A 212 -19.79 9.75 -13.82
N ALA A 213 -20.16 10.60 -12.85
CA ALA A 213 -20.59 11.97 -13.07
C ALA A 213 -19.54 13.02 -12.65
N GLY A 214 -18.36 12.59 -12.17
CA GLY A 214 -17.28 13.48 -11.75
C GLY A 214 -16.47 14.04 -12.93
N GLU A 215 -15.88 15.22 -12.74
CA GLU A 215 -14.89 15.79 -13.66
C GLU A 215 -13.48 15.27 -13.38
N THR A 216 -13.23 14.83 -12.14
CA THR A 216 -11.96 14.29 -11.65
C THR A 216 -12.24 13.01 -10.86
N LEU A 217 -11.39 12.01 -11.00
CA LEU A 217 -11.45 10.78 -10.22
C LEU A 217 -10.58 10.93 -8.98
N ASP A 218 -11.21 11.12 -7.82
CA ASP A 218 -10.52 11.20 -6.52
C ASP A 218 -10.41 9.82 -5.88
N LEU A 219 -9.19 9.27 -5.86
CA LEU A 219 -8.83 7.99 -5.27
C LEU A 219 -8.17 8.22 -3.90
N SER A 220 -8.94 8.08 -2.83
CA SER A 220 -8.47 8.32 -1.47
C SER A 220 -8.82 7.16 -0.54
N ASP A 221 -7.84 6.70 0.22
CA ASP A 221 -8.00 5.75 1.33
C ASP A 221 -8.00 6.44 2.70
N LEU A 222 -7.90 7.78 2.72
CA LEU A 222 -8.01 8.56 3.94
C LEU A 222 -9.42 8.49 4.52
N PRO A 223 -9.58 8.52 5.86
CA PRO A 223 -10.89 8.65 6.50
C PRO A 223 -11.63 9.89 5.98
N GLN A 224 -12.97 9.78 5.86
CA GLN A 224 -13.76 10.98 5.59
C GLN A 224 -13.68 11.89 6.81
N GLU A 225 -13.29 13.14 6.60
CA GLU A 225 -13.47 14.17 7.61
C GLU A 225 -14.98 14.34 7.85
N SER A 226 -15.39 14.07 9.10
CA SER A 226 -16.78 14.15 9.54
C SER A 226 -17.18 15.59 9.85
#